data_10bc9e8bca029ce9803318bc547ad817
#
_entry.id   10bc9e8bca029ce9803318bc547ad817
#
_cell.length_a   1.000
_cell.length_b   1.000
_cell.length_c   1.000
_cell.angle_alpha   90.00
_cell.angle_beta   90.00
_cell.angle_gamma   90.00
#
_symmetry.space_group_name_H-M   'P 1'
#
loop_
_entity.id
_entity.type
_entity.pdbx_description
1 polymer ?
#
loop_
_entity_poly.entity_id
_entity_poly.type
_entity_poly.pdbx_seq_one_letter_code
_entity_poly.pdbx_strand_id
1 'polypeptide(L)'
;QYLATWFYSDETINDVLSKNTVIEVDGITDTNQINTDNESKEEADLSNLNEYERAVLEKDKNHPEYKLINIEGKGYSGYLAVIYDASKIHTLVSSNLGKTGQYVTTMAENNKAVLAINGGGFEDENHNSAGGVPLGITISKGKILTKSSYSGPGGLIGFDEDDKLVLGKVSVAQAQKMNIRDAVTCGPFLILNGQSSEVLGNGGWGTAPRTA
;
A
#
# COMPACT_ATOMS: atom_id res chain seq x y z
N GLN A 1 1.36 21.85 -10.37
CA GLN A 1 2.70 22.34 -10.75
C GLN A 1 2.66 23.33 -11.92
N TYR A 2 1.91 23.08 -12.98
CA TYR A 2 1.92 23.88 -14.21
C TYR A 2 1.61 25.39 -13.99
N LEU A 3 0.70 25.73 -13.10
CA LEU A 3 0.41 27.13 -12.79
C LEU A 3 1.50 27.80 -11.94
N ALA A 4 2.17 27.04 -11.09
CA ALA A 4 3.24 27.58 -10.23
C ALA A 4 4.45 28.05 -11.06
N THR A 5 4.80 27.34 -12.13
CA THR A 5 5.93 27.70 -13.00
C THR A 5 5.75 29.03 -13.77
N TRP A 6 4.54 29.56 -13.81
CA TRP A 6 4.26 30.85 -14.41
C TRP A 6 4.53 32.04 -13.47
N PHE A 7 4.52 31.78 -12.17
CA PHE A 7 4.58 32.83 -11.15
C PHE A 7 5.82 32.75 -10.25
N TYR A 8 6.45 31.57 -10.17
CA TYR A 8 7.58 31.31 -9.27
C TYR A 8 8.74 30.69 -10.01
N SER A 9 9.96 30.98 -9.54
CA SER A 9 11.17 30.34 -10.04
C SER A 9 11.22 28.85 -9.67
N ASP A 10 11.93 28.05 -10.45
CA ASP A 10 12.17 26.63 -10.17
C ASP A 10 12.80 26.44 -8.79
N GLU A 11 13.68 27.33 -8.36
CA GLU A 11 14.30 27.31 -7.02
C GLU A 11 13.23 27.44 -5.93
N THR A 12 12.30 28.38 -6.06
CA THR A 12 11.20 28.58 -5.10
C THR A 12 10.29 27.36 -5.05
N ILE A 13 9.96 26.81 -6.22
CA ILE A 13 9.12 25.62 -6.33
C ILE A 13 9.79 24.43 -5.67
N ASN A 14 11.08 24.20 -5.96
CA ASN A 14 11.84 23.09 -5.38
C ASN A 14 12.04 23.26 -3.88
N ASP A 15 12.24 24.47 -3.35
CA ASP A 15 12.31 24.73 -1.92
C ASP A 15 10.98 24.35 -1.21
N VAL A 16 9.85 24.69 -1.78
CA VAL A 16 8.53 24.30 -1.24
C VAL A 16 8.32 22.79 -1.34
N LEU A 17 8.66 22.17 -2.46
CA LEU A 17 8.49 20.73 -2.65
C LEU A 17 9.36 19.92 -1.69
N SER A 18 10.60 20.33 -1.47
CA SER A 18 11.53 19.66 -0.55
C SER A 18 11.08 19.69 0.91
N LYS A 19 10.29 20.70 1.29
CA LYS A 19 9.68 20.82 2.63
C LYS A 19 8.36 20.08 2.78
N ASN A 20 7.85 19.49 1.69
CA ASN A 20 6.59 18.75 1.66
C ASN A 20 6.81 17.43 0.91
N THR A 21 7.54 16.52 1.51
CA THR A 21 7.90 15.24 0.91
C THR A 21 8.02 14.14 1.97
N VAL A 22 8.14 12.90 1.54
CA VAL A 22 8.49 11.77 2.38
C VAL A 22 9.94 11.37 2.10
N ILE A 23 10.74 11.30 3.16
CA ILE A 23 12.07 10.68 3.13
C ILE A 23 11.89 9.23 3.52
N GLU A 24 11.87 8.36 2.51
CA GLU A 24 11.57 6.95 2.71
C GLU A 24 12.70 6.21 3.43
N VAL A 25 12.30 5.28 4.28
CA VAL A 25 13.21 4.24 4.76
C VAL A 25 13.60 3.36 3.58
N ASP A 26 14.89 3.11 3.42
CA ASP A 26 15.43 2.26 2.36
C ASP A 26 15.56 0.80 2.82
N GLY A 27 15.49 -0.13 1.87
CA GLY A 27 15.69 -1.55 2.13
C GLY A 27 14.60 -2.45 1.56
N ILE A 28 14.59 -3.68 2.06
CA ILE A 28 13.58 -4.71 1.78
C ILE A 28 13.15 -5.32 3.11
N THR A 29 11.88 -5.72 3.21
CA THR A 29 11.36 -6.40 4.41
C THR A 29 12.22 -7.61 4.79
N ASP A 30 12.62 -7.66 6.06
CA ASP A 30 13.21 -8.86 6.65
C ASP A 30 12.10 -9.82 7.08
N THR A 31 11.76 -10.75 6.20
CA THR A 31 10.67 -11.72 6.42
C THR A 31 10.95 -12.71 7.55
N ASN A 32 12.20 -12.80 8.04
CA ASN A 32 12.52 -13.63 9.20
C ASN A 32 11.98 -13.05 10.52
N GLN A 33 11.68 -11.76 10.55
CA GLN A 33 11.08 -11.09 11.71
C GLN A 33 9.55 -11.22 11.74
N ILE A 34 8.94 -11.76 10.69
CA ILE A 34 7.50 -11.93 10.60
C ILE A 34 7.15 -13.34 11.07
N ASN A 35 6.46 -13.43 12.20
CA ASN A 35 5.93 -14.71 12.69
C ASN A 35 4.49 -14.89 12.17
N THR A 36 4.28 -15.92 11.39
CA THR A 36 2.96 -16.32 10.86
C THR A 36 2.32 -17.46 11.67
N ASP A 37 3.04 -18.02 12.66
CA ASP A 37 2.53 -19.10 13.50
C ASP A 37 1.47 -18.58 14.47
N ASN A 38 0.24 -19.09 14.31
CA ASN A 38 -0.89 -18.71 15.16
C ASN A 38 -0.83 -19.33 16.58
N GLU A 39 0.19 -20.13 16.90
CA GLU A 39 0.22 -20.96 18.12
C GLU A 39 0.83 -20.28 19.35
N SER A 40 1.54 -19.17 19.22
CA SER A 40 2.16 -18.48 20.36
C SER A 40 1.55 -17.11 20.62
N LYS A 41 0.29 -17.08 21.07
CA LYS A 41 -0.22 -15.86 21.71
C LYS A 41 0.00 -15.98 23.21
N GLU A 42 1.18 -15.62 23.70
CA GLU A 42 1.27 -14.98 25.01
C GLU A 42 0.22 -13.86 25.00
N GLU A 43 -0.63 -13.81 26.03
CA GLU A 43 -1.58 -12.71 26.17
C GLU A 43 -0.77 -11.41 26.13
N ALA A 44 -0.92 -10.66 25.06
CA ALA A 44 -0.20 -9.41 24.89
C ALA A 44 -0.53 -8.52 26.08
N ASP A 45 0.48 -7.97 26.75
CA ASP A 45 0.25 -7.00 27.82
C ASP A 45 -0.40 -5.74 27.20
N LEU A 46 -1.70 -5.63 27.39
CA LEU A 46 -2.52 -4.54 26.86
C LEU A 46 -2.41 -3.25 27.71
N SER A 47 -1.70 -3.28 28.84
CA SER A 47 -1.70 -2.19 29.83
C SER A 47 -1.11 -0.88 29.30
N ASN A 48 -0.12 -0.97 28.40
CA ASN A 48 0.63 0.17 27.85
C ASN A 48 0.19 0.57 26.44
N LEU A 49 -0.82 -0.09 25.87
CA LEU A 49 -1.28 0.16 24.52
C LEU A 49 -2.29 1.32 24.47
N ASN A 50 -2.22 2.12 23.41
CA ASN A 50 -3.24 3.11 23.14
C ASN A 50 -4.56 2.46 22.66
N GLU A 51 -5.61 3.26 22.49
CA GLU A 51 -6.95 2.79 22.09
C GLU A 51 -6.93 2.04 20.76
N TYR A 52 -6.21 2.55 19.77
CA TYR A 52 -6.13 1.93 18.43
C TYR A 52 -5.33 0.63 18.45
N GLU A 53 -4.21 0.58 19.16
CA GLU A 53 -3.40 -0.63 19.31
C GLU A 53 -4.22 -1.75 19.97
N ARG A 54 -4.97 -1.45 21.04
CA ARG A 54 -5.90 -2.40 21.65
C ARG A 54 -6.97 -2.85 20.67
N ALA A 55 -7.59 -1.90 19.95
CA ALA A 55 -8.62 -2.21 18.98
C ALA A 55 -8.12 -3.13 17.86
N VAL A 56 -6.86 -3.04 17.44
CA VAL A 56 -6.25 -3.95 16.46
C VAL A 56 -6.13 -5.38 17.00
N LEU A 57 -5.73 -5.54 18.26
CA LEU A 57 -5.53 -6.87 18.86
C LEU A 57 -6.83 -7.59 19.22
N GLU A 58 -7.89 -6.84 19.52
CA GLU A 58 -9.20 -7.40 19.83
C GLU A 58 -9.95 -7.79 18.56
N LYS A 59 -10.11 -9.09 18.31
CA LYS A 59 -10.89 -9.59 17.16
C LYS A 59 -12.38 -9.21 17.28
N ASP A 60 -12.99 -8.87 16.12
CA ASP A 60 -14.43 -8.69 16.04
C ASP A 60 -15.14 -10.05 16.11
N LYS A 61 -16.06 -10.21 17.08
CA LYS A 61 -16.83 -11.46 17.27
C LYS A 61 -17.83 -11.70 16.15
N ASN A 62 -18.30 -10.63 15.49
CA ASN A 62 -19.29 -10.71 14.41
C ASN A 62 -18.63 -10.90 13.04
N HIS A 63 -17.38 -10.49 12.91
CA HIS A 63 -16.60 -10.57 11.69
C HIS A 63 -15.23 -11.21 12.00
N PRO A 64 -15.16 -12.55 12.13
CA PRO A 64 -13.93 -13.24 12.55
C PRO A 64 -12.77 -13.11 11.55
N GLU A 65 -13.04 -12.67 10.32
CA GLU A 65 -12.06 -12.56 9.24
C GLU A 65 -11.41 -11.17 9.19
N TYR A 66 -12.11 -10.12 9.62
CA TYR A 66 -11.61 -8.74 9.58
C TYR A 66 -12.28 -7.85 10.63
N LYS A 67 -11.71 -6.69 10.86
CA LYS A 67 -12.28 -5.61 11.68
C LYS A 67 -12.09 -4.28 10.99
N LEU A 68 -13.11 -3.42 11.06
CA LEU A 68 -13.02 -2.02 10.66
C LEU A 68 -12.98 -1.14 11.90
N ILE A 69 -11.97 -0.28 12.00
CA ILE A 69 -11.78 0.66 13.09
C ILE A 69 -11.90 2.07 12.51
N ASN A 70 -12.79 2.88 13.07
CA ASN A 70 -12.87 4.29 12.71
C ASN A 70 -11.65 5.03 13.26
N ILE A 71 -11.03 5.84 12.43
CA ILE A 71 -9.92 6.70 12.80
C ILE A 71 -10.37 8.14 12.65
N GLU A 72 -10.18 8.93 13.69
CA GLU A 72 -10.48 10.36 13.68
C GLU A 72 -9.29 11.14 14.22
N GLY A 73 -9.00 12.27 13.58
CA GLY A 73 -7.97 13.20 14.00
C GLY A 73 -8.29 14.63 13.57
N LYS A 74 -7.41 15.54 13.92
CA LYS A 74 -7.60 16.95 13.56
C LYS A 74 -7.56 17.16 12.05
N GLY A 75 -8.74 17.29 11.43
CA GLY A 75 -8.87 17.58 10.00
C GLY A 75 -8.89 16.34 9.09
N TYR A 76 -9.01 15.15 9.66
CA TYR A 76 -9.19 13.91 8.89
C TYR A 76 -10.07 12.91 9.63
N SER A 77 -10.71 12.04 8.87
CA SER A 77 -11.35 10.83 9.33
C SER A 77 -11.08 9.70 8.35
N GLY A 78 -11.13 8.46 8.80
CA GLY A 78 -10.86 7.31 7.95
C GLY A 78 -11.21 5.98 8.61
N TYR A 79 -10.82 4.91 7.94
CA TYR A 79 -11.01 3.54 8.40
C TYR A 79 -9.68 2.80 8.36
N LEU A 80 -9.37 2.07 9.42
CA LEU A 80 -8.32 1.07 9.44
C LEU A 80 -8.99 -0.30 9.30
N ALA A 81 -8.65 -1.03 8.24
CA ALA A 81 -9.08 -2.41 8.06
C ALA A 81 -7.99 -3.35 8.60
N VAL A 82 -8.34 -4.16 9.58
CA VAL A 82 -7.48 -5.22 10.13
C VAL A 82 -7.93 -6.53 9.55
N ILE A 83 -7.07 -7.20 8.82
CA ILE A 83 -7.30 -8.52 8.24
C ILE A 83 -6.52 -9.54 9.07
N TYR A 84 -7.21 -10.52 9.63
CA TYR A 84 -6.61 -11.48 10.58
C TYR A 84 -5.90 -12.65 9.92
N ASP A 85 -6.10 -12.84 8.61
CA ASP A 85 -5.50 -13.92 7.83
C ASP A 85 -4.97 -13.34 6.50
N ALA A 86 -3.66 -13.16 6.41
CA ALA A 86 -3.01 -12.60 5.23
C ALA A 86 -3.21 -13.45 3.97
N SER A 87 -3.48 -14.77 4.12
CA SER A 87 -3.76 -15.67 2.99
C SER A 87 -5.03 -15.26 2.21
N LYS A 88 -5.89 -14.44 2.80
CA LYS A 88 -7.14 -13.93 2.18
C LYS A 88 -6.94 -12.64 1.38
N ILE A 89 -5.74 -12.05 1.45
CA ILE A 89 -5.43 -10.82 0.70
C ILE A 89 -4.89 -11.20 -0.68
N HIS A 90 -5.54 -10.69 -1.72
CA HIS A 90 -5.18 -10.99 -3.10
C HIS A 90 -5.10 -9.74 -3.96
N THR A 91 -4.18 -9.74 -4.90
CA THR A 91 -4.11 -8.71 -5.94
C THR A 91 -5.08 -9.02 -7.06
N LEU A 92 -5.93 -8.06 -7.38
CA LEU A 92 -6.82 -8.10 -8.54
C LEU A 92 -6.39 -7.07 -9.58
N VAL A 93 -6.60 -7.38 -10.83
CA VAL A 93 -6.41 -6.46 -11.96
C VAL A 93 -7.67 -6.36 -12.78
N SER A 94 -7.78 -5.29 -13.59
CA SER A 94 -8.88 -5.14 -14.53
C SER A 94 -8.98 -6.36 -15.46
N SER A 95 -10.20 -6.79 -15.75
CA SER A 95 -10.44 -7.82 -16.79
C SER A 95 -10.01 -7.37 -18.20
N ASN A 96 -9.82 -6.05 -18.39
CA ASN A 96 -9.31 -5.43 -19.60
C ASN A 96 -7.88 -4.89 -19.41
N LEU A 97 -7.05 -5.61 -18.65
CA LEU A 97 -5.66 -5.24 -18.37
C LEU A 97 -4.93 -4.84 -19.67
N GLY A 98 -4.17 -3.75 -19.62
CA GLY A 98 -3.48 -3.16 -20.76
C GLY A 98 -4.35 -2.25 -21.64
N LYS A 99 -5.65 -2.13 -21.37
CA LYS A 99 -6.57 -1.30 -22.15
C LYS A 99 -7.38 -0.33 -21.28
N THR A 100 -8.09 -0.85 -20.27
CA THR A 100 -9.02 -0.06 -19.47
C THR A 100 -9.00 -0.51 -18.02
N GLY A 101 -9.00 0.42 -17.10
CA GLY A 101 -9.19 0.17 -15.66
C GLY A 101 -10.63 -0.26 -15.37
N GLN A 102 -10.85 -0.70 -14.13
CA GLN A 102 -12.18 -0.98 -13.58
C GLN A 102 -12.29 -0.33 -12.20
N TYR A 103 -13.50 0.03 -11.82
CA TYR A 103 -13.76 0.49 -10.46
C TYR A 103 -13.50 -0.63 -9.44
N VAL A 104 -12.93 -0.26 -8.30
CA VAL A 104 -12.65 -1.19 -7.19
C VAL A 104 -13.92 -1.93 -6.76
N THR A 105 -15.06 -1.25 -6.69
CA THR A 105 -16.36 -1.85 -6.37
C THR A 105 -16.75 -2.96 -7.34
N THR A 106 -16.64 -2.71 -8.64
CA THR A 106 -16.94 -3.72 -9.67
C THR A 106 -16.02 -4.93 -9.58
N MET A 107 -14.72 -4.69 -9.32
CA MET A 107 -13.76 -5.77 -9.15
C MET A 107 -14.03 -6.58 -7.89
N ALA A 108 -14.40 -5.93 -6.79
CA ALA A 108 -14.79 -6.57 -5.54
C ALA A 108 -16.03 -7.45 -5.72
N GLU A 109 -17.09 -6.94 -6.30
CA GLU A 109 -18.34 -7.66 -6.57
C GLU A 109 -18.10 -8.91 -7.43
N ASN A 110 -17.36 -8.76 -8.53
CA ASN A 110 -17.05 -9.87 -9.45
C ASN A 110 -16.22 -10.98 -8.80
N ASN A 111 -15.44 -10.66 -7.78
CA ASN A 111 -14.59 -11.60 -7.04
C ASN A 111 -15.15 -11.97 -5.66
N LYS A 112 -16.36 -11.51 -5.30
CA LYS A 112 -17.00 -11.74 -4.01
C LYS A 112 -16.11 -11.32 -2.82
N ALA A 113 -15.35 -10.27 -2.99
CA ALA A 113 -14.50 -9.73 -1.95
C ALA A 113 -15.36 -8.99 -0.92
N VAL A 114 -15.08 -9.20 0.36
CA VAL A 114 -15.77 -8.51 1.47
C VAL A 114 -15.20 -7.12 1.72
N LEU A 115 -13.91 -6.93 1.39
CA LEU A 115 -13.19 -5.66 1.46
C LEU A 115 -12.35 -5.51 0.20
N ALA A 116 -12.19 -4.29 -0.26
CA ALA A 116 -11.28 -3.96 -1.36
C ALA A 116 -10.80 -2.50 -1.24
N ILE A 117 -9.56 -2.28 -1.62
CA ILE A 117 -8.97 -0.95 -1.75
C ILE A 117 -8.28 -0.83 -3.12
N ASN A 118 -8.04 0.38 -3.57
CA ASN A 118 -7.16 0.59 -4.71
C ASN A 118 -5.71 0.22 -4.33
N GLY A 119 -5.00 -0.36 -5.31
CA GLY A 119 -3.62 -0.83 -5.15
C GLY A 119 -2.61 0.13 -5.78
N GLY A 120 -1.79 -0.38 -6.70
CA GLY A 120 -0.73 0.38 -7.37
C GLY A 120 -1.22 1.48 -8.30
N GLY A 121 -0.30 2.35 -8.70
CA GLY A 121 -0.53 3.38 -9.71
C GLY A 121 -0.70 2.80 -11.11
N PHE A 122 -1.13 3.62 -12.05
CA PHE A 122 -1.26 3.27 -13.46
C PHE A 122 -0.71 4.40 -14.33
N GLU A 123 -0.38 4.09 -15.56
CA GLU A 123 0.05 5.09 -16.55
C GLU A 123 -1.08 6.08 -16.82
N ASP A 124 -0.81 7.36 -16.61
CA ASP A 124 -1.79 8.45 -16.80
C ASP A 124 -1.11 9.68 -17.39
N GLU A 125 -0.57 9.52 -18.58
CA GLU A 125 0.01 10.63 -19.33
C GLU A 125 -1.07 11.65 -19.67
N ASN A 126 -0.81 12.90 -19.27
CA ASN A 126 -1.71 14.05 -19.50
C ASN A 126 -3.13 13.91 -18.90
N HIS A 127 -3.32 13.08 -17.88
CA HIS A 127 -4.61 12.86 -17.20
C HIS A 127 -5.74 12.39 -18.13
N ASN A 128 -5.40 11.60 -19.15
CA ASN A 128 -6.34 11.08 -20.16
C ASN A 128 -6.30 9.55 -20.27
N SER A 129 -5.67 8.88 -19.34
CA SER A 129 -5.56 7.42 -19.34
C SER A 129 -6.89 6.75 -19.04
N ALA A 130 -7.14 5.62 -19.70
CA ALA A 130 -8.22 4.71 -19.35
C ALA A 130 -7.90 3.83 -18.11
N GLY A 131 -6.74 4.00 -17.45
CA GLY A 131 -6.37 3.31 -16.21
C GLY A 131 -6.06 1.82 -16.36
N GLY A 132 -5.77 1.35 -17.57
CA GLY A 132 -5.62 -0.08 -17.85
C GLY A 132 -4.19 -0.62 -17.70
N VAL A 133 -3.18 0.24 -17.59
CA VAL A 133 -1.77 -0.13 -17.57
C VAL A 133 -1.16 0.16 -16.20
N PRO A 134 -1.01 -0.84 -15.32
CA PRO A 134 -0.38 -0.65 -14.01
C PRO A 134 1.09 -0.25 -14.14
N LEU A 135 1.54 0.62 -13.24
CA LEU A 135 2.94 0.99 -13.09
C LEU A 135 3.73 -0.08 -12.33
N GLY A 136 4.98 -0.29 -12.72
CA GLY A 136 5.91 -1.19 -12.04
C GLY A 136 5.53 -2.66 -12.18
N ILE A 137 5.69 -3.40 -11.11
CA ILE A 137 5.46 -4.85 -11.06
C ILE A 137 4.09 -5.11 -10.44
N THR A 138 3.26 -5.90 -11.13
CA THR A 138 2.01 -6.43 -10.60
C THR A 138 2.05 -7.95 -10.66
N ILE A 139 1.83 -8.60 -9.54
CA ILE A 139 1.82 -10.07 -9.41
C ILE A 139 0.46 -10.48 -8.83
N SER A 140 -0.15 -11.51 -9.40
CA SER A 140 -1.35 -12.13 -8.87
C SER A 140 -1.26 -13.63 -9.02
N LYS A 141 -1.51 -14.36 -7.93
CA LYS A 141 -1.42 -15.82 -7.85
C LYS A 141 -0.09 -16.35 -8.40
N GLY A 142 1.02 -15.74 -8.00
CA GLY A 142 2.38 -16.08 -8.41
C GLY A 142 2.74 -15.73 -9.87
N LYS A 143 1.82 -15.13 -10.62
CA LYS A 143 2.06 -14.74 -12.02
C LYS A 143 2.35 -13.26 -12.12
N ILE A 144 3.45 -12.90 -12.79
CA ILE A 144 3.75 -11.54 -13.15
C ILE A 144 2.81 -11.13 -14.30
N LEU A 145 1.93 -10.18 -14.00
CA LEU A 145 0.95 -9.68 -14.98
C LEU A 145 1.46 -8.46 -15.71
N THR A 146 2.20 -7.59 -15.03
CA THR A 146 2.84 -6.41 -15.61
C THR A 146 4.25 -6.22 -15.05
N LYS A 147 5.09 -5.56 -15.84
CA LYS A 147 6.45 -5.16 -15.49
C LYS A 147 6.81 -3.91 -16.29
N SER A 148 6.38 -2.76 -15.86
CA SER A 148 6.76 -1.49 -16.47
C SER A 148 7.85 -0.81 -15.64
N SER A 149 8.47 0.21 -16.19
CA SER A 149 9.41 1.06 -15.45
C SER A 149 8.66 1.83 -14.38
N TYR A 150 9.26 1.93 -13.20
CA TYR A 150 8.75 2.73 -12.11
C TYR A 150 9.90 3.48 -11.44
N SER A 151 9.81 4.79 -11.40
CA SER A 151 10.80 5.68 -10.80
C SER A 151 10.22 6.52 -9.64
N GLY A 152 8.98 6.24 -9.26
CA GLY A 152 8.32 6.92 -8.14
C GLY A 152 8.80 6.44 -6.78
N PRO A 153 8.29 7.05 -5.70
CA PRO A 153 8.54 6.62 -4.34
C PRO A 153 7.92 5.25 -4.08
N GLY A 154 8.47 4.51 -3.10
CA GLY A 154 8.04 3.15 -2.80
C GLY A 154 8.64 2.09 -3.72
N GLY A 155 7.87 1.06 -3.97
CA GLY A 155 8.27 -0.09 -4.74
C GLY A 155 7.21 -1.18 -4.69
N LEU A 156 7.64 -2.45 -4.71
CA LEU A 156 6.76 -3.59 -4.57
C LEU A 156 6.21 -3.66 -3.14
N ILE A 157 4.90 -3.87 -3.02
CA ILE A 157 4.19 -4.21 -1.79
C ILE A 157 3.38 -5.47 -2.08
N GLY A 158 3.58 -6.53 -1.31
CA GLY A 158 2.88 -7.78 -1.57
C GLY A 158 3.12 -8.83 -0.50
N PHE A 159 2.70 -10.05 -0.79
CA PHE A 159 2.86 -11.22 0.07
C PHE A 159 3.61 -12.32 -0.67
N ASP A 160 4.50 -13.00 0.03
CA ASP A 160 5.13 -14.23 -0.44
C ASP A 160 4.20 -15.46 -0.29
N GLU A 161 4.68 -16.65 -0.66
CA GLU A 161 3.92 -17.90 -0.53
C GLU A 161 3.70 -18.33 0.92
N ASP A 162 4.47 -17.79 1.87
CA ASP A 162 4.32 -18.01 3.31
C ASP A 162 3.41 -16.95 3.97
N ASP A 163 2.69 -16.14 3.17
CA ASP A 163 1.80 -15.06 3.60
C ASP A 163 2.51 -13.93 4.37
N LYS A 164 3.82 -13.80 4.21
CA LYS A 164 4.60 -12.72 4.81
C LYS A 164 4.57 -11.48 3.96
N LEU A 165 4.34 -10.33 4.59
CA LEU A 165 4.36 -9.04 3.91
C LEU A 165 5.77 -8.67 3.45
N VAL A 166 5.90 -8.34 2.17
CA VAL A 166 7.15 -7.91 1.55
C VAL A 166 6.99 -6.51 0.96
N LEU A 167 7.81 -5.58 1.41
CA LEU A 167 7.99 -4.25 0.84
C LEU A 167 9.42 -4.10 0.37
N GLY A 168 9.63 -3.47 -0.78
CA GLY A 168 10.99 -3.14 -1.23
C GLY A 168 11.09 -2.71 -2.68
N LYS A 169 12.19 -2.05 -3.00
CA LYS A 169 12.57 -1.73 -4.38
C LYS A 169 13.23 -2.94 -5.03
N VAL A 170 12.42 -3.90 -5.44
CA VAL A 170 12.89 -5.18 -5.99
C VAL A 170 12.68 -5.27 -7.50
N SER A 171 13.59 -5.94 -8.17
CA SER A 171 13.44 -6.31 -9.58
C SER A 171 12.49 -7.50 -9.75
N VAL A 172 12.02 -7.73 -10.97
CA VAL A 172 11.22 -8.92 -11.32
C VAL A 172 11.93 -10.21 -10.91
N ALA A 173 13.23 -10.32 -11.17
CA ALA A 173 13.99 -11.52 -10.82
C ALA A 173 14.09 -11.73 -9.29
N GLN A 174 14.22 -10.65 -8.53
CA GLN A 174 14.19 -10.73 -7.07
C GLN A 174 12.81 -11.14 -6.56
N ALA A 175 11.73 -10.54 -7.07
CA ALA A 175 10.36 -10.89 -6.69
C ALA A 175 10.05 -12.38 -6.97
N GLN A 176 10.52 -12.92 -8.11
CA GLN A 176 10.40 -14.34 -8.41
C GLN A 176 11.19 -15.22 -7.43
N LYS A 177 12.44 -14.83 -7.11
CA LYS A 177 13.28 -15.57 -6.15
C LYS A 177 12.68 -15.55 -4.73
N MET A 178 11.94 -14.51 -4.39
CA MET A 178 11.25 -14.37 -3.10
C MET A 178 9.88 -15.06 -3.08
N ASN A 179 9.50 -15.76 -4.16
CA ASN A 179 8.20 -16.43 -4.29
C ASN A 179 7.01 -15.53 -3.98
N ILE A 180 7.03 -14.30 -4.50
CA ILE A 180 5.92 -13.36 -4.30
C ILE A 180 4.66 -13.88 -4.99
N ARG A 181 3.58 -14.11 -4.21
CA ARG A 181 2.31 -14.61 -4.72
C ARG A 181 1.36 -13.52 -5.21
N ASP A 182 1.32 -12.40 -4.51
CA ASP A 182 0.46 -11.25 -4.82
C ASP A 182 1.21 -9.96 -4.52
N ALA A 183 1.24 -9.02 -5.46
CA ALA A 183 1.88 -7.72 -5.24
C ALA A 183 1.41 -6.64 -6.22
N VAL A 184 1.55 -5.41 -5.78
CA VAL A 184 1.43 -4.19 -6.57
C VAL A 184 2.66 -3.31 -6.37
N THR A 185 2.85 -2.31 -7.22
CA THR A 185 3.85 -1.26 -7.01
C THR A 185 3.17 0.00 -6.52
N CYS A 186 3.54 0.47 -5.35
CA CYS A 186 2.97 1.65 -4.71
C CYS A 186 4.00 2.31 -3.77
N GLY A 187 3.71 3.51 -3.32
CA GLY A 187 4.52 4.21 -2.32
C GLY A 187 4.01 5.62 -2.04
N PRO A 188 4.70 6.33 -1.18
CA PRO A 188 5.93 5.94 -0.46
C PRO A 188 5.72 4.88 0.62
N PHE A 189 6.77 4.14 0.99
CA PHE A 189 6.74 3.30 2.18
C PHE A 189 6.69 4.18 3.42
N LEU A 190 5.75 3.92 4.30
CA LEU A 190 5.61 4.68 5.56
C LEU A 190 6.40 4.04 6.70
N ILE A 191 6.42 2.72 6.74
CA ILE A 191 7.14 1.92 7.75
C ILE A 191 7.77 0.73 7.05
N LEU A 192 9.03 0.44 7.33
CA LEU A 192 9.76 -0.72 6.85
C LEU A 192 10.61 -1.29 8.00
N ASN A 193 10.48 -2.58 8.29
CA ASN A 193 11.21 -3.26 9.39
C ASN A 193 11.13 -2.50 10.74
N GLY A 194 9.94 -1.97 11.06
CA GLY A 194 9.72 -1.21 12.29
C GLY A 194 10.29 0.22 12.29
N GLN A 195 10.91 0.66 11.21
CA GLN A 195 11.42 2.03 11.07
C GLN A 195 10.44 2.88 10.26
N SER A 196 10.08 4.04 10.79
CA SER A 196 9.20 4.99 10.11
C SER A 196 9.96 5.86 9.14
N SER A 197 9.37 6.09 7.96
CA SER A 197 9.81 7.15 7.05
C SER A 197 9.54 8.52 7.66
N GLU A 198 10.38 9.50 7.32
CA GLU A 198 10.19 10.88 7.78
C GLU A 198 9.22 11.61 6.86
N VAL A 199 8.14 12.14 7.42
CA VAL A 199 7.14 12.93 6.69
C VAL A 199 7.38 14.41 6.93
N LEU A 200 7.87 15.12 5.91
CA LEU A 200 8.06 16.57 5.96
C LEU A 200 6.80 17.29 5.48
N GLY A 201 6.32 18.25 6.28
CA GLY A 201 5.11 19.01 5.96
C GLY A 201 3.89 18.10 5.79
N ASN A 202 3.24 18.16 4.63
CA ASN A 202 2.11 17.28 4.28
C ASN A 202 2.52 16.06 3.45
N GLY A 203 3.81 15.73 3.38
CA GLY A 203 4.32 14.60 2.59
C GLY A 203 4.16 14.77 1.07
N GLY A 204 3.78 15.94 0.59
CA GLY A 204 3.47 16.18 -0.82
C GLY A 204 2.09 15.70 -1.26
N TRP A 205 1.27 15.20 -0.33
CA TRP A 205 -0.01 14.55 -0.68
C TRP A 205 -1.20 15.53 -0.79
N GLY A 206 -1.08 16.74 -0.24
CA GLY A 206 -2.19 17.69 -0.18
C GLY A 206 -3.31 17.21 0.76
N THR A 207 -4.56 17.58 0.44
CA THR A 207 -5.76 17.32 1.27
C THR A 207 -6.72 16.28 0.69
N ALA A 208 -6.35 15.61 -0.40
CA ALA A 208 -7.21 14.61 -1.03
C ALA A 208 -7.32 13.33 -0.15
N PRO A 209 -8.46 12.61 -0.20
CA PRO A 209 -8.59 11.29 0.41
C PRO A 209 -7.51 10.33 -0.09
N ARG A 210 -7.00 9.47 0.78
CA ARG A 210 -5.92 8.53 0.51
C ARG A 210 -6.26 7.14 1.02
N THR A 211 -5.70 6.13 0.34
CA THR A 211 -5.57 4.76 0.84
C THR A 211 -4.10 4.45 1.04
N ALA A 212 -3.75 3.72 2.09
CA ALA A 212 -2.40 3.33 2.46
C ALA A 212 -2.37 1.87 2.92
#